data_9c87686d65144da17e2d8f8f2cff1c26
#
_entry.id   9c87686d65144da17e2d8f8f2cff1c26
#
_cell.length_a   1.000
_cell.length_b   1.000
_cell.length_c   1.000
_cell.angle_alpha   90.00
_cell.angle_beta   90.00
_cell.angle_gamma   90.00
#
_symmetry.space_group_name_H-M   'P 1'
#
loop_
_entity.id
_entity.type
_entity.pdbx_description
1 polymer ?
#
loop_
_entity_poly.entity_id
_entity_poly.type
_entity_poly.pdbx_seq_one_letter_code
_entity_poly.pdbx_strand_id
1 'polypeptide(L)'
;MGKTSSKNKINNLLVDLESTLNYKIEKDGTIKTKIFELANSNDESTSTKYVKVSIFDKEKRGTILHDKKTISRLLETPSKCTKQESKSIGSMLGMVIGDAMGHRFEFQNLVYDTITLKNMGKGKGGEFQLEPGQWTDDTSMGLCLADSLLVNKGEFDPRDLMLRFLLWWNCGYNNAFRFDKEIKSSCGLGGNISKSFRAYVNEKGKNPYTKAGDNKTSGNGSVMRNAAVPICFHNDIKKGREIAKKQSLVTHQGDEAAACCELLTFIIIKLINGSELKEVLDKLGEEFKCDVESVNTLAKSEQENDDIDRNWNWKDKNFKYSENRAKRNPGYIGSYCMDCMAMALHVCYVTDAFDKAIIKVVNLRGDSDSVGSVVGQIAGAYYGLENIPKDWIKVVEKWDNQEIALRGYMLFHLFDDIKSRVNDL
;
A
#
# COMPACT_ATOMS: atom_id res chain seq x y z
N MET A 1 -30.78 4.61 16.93
CA MET A 1 -30.19 3.85 18.07
C MET A 1 -29.01 2.94 17.68
N GLY A 2 -28.77 2.59 16.39
CA GLY A 2 -27.68 1.68 15.98
C GLY A 2 -26.27 2.26 15.93
N LYS A 3 -26.10 3.57 15.72
CA LYS A 3 -24.78 4.20 15.55
C LYS A 3 -23.98 4.36 16.86
N THR A 4 -24.65 4.59 17.98
CA THR A 4 -24.02 4.70 19.30
C THR A 4 -23.53 3.37 19.86
N SER A 5 -24.20 2.26 19.53
CA SER A 5 -23.81 0.92 19.99
C SER A 5 -22.52 0.39 19.31
N SER A 6 -22.33 0.69 18.01
CA SER A 6 -21.12 0.26 17.30
C SER A 6 -19.89 1.08 17.71
N LYS A 7 -20.05 2.39 17.91
CA LYS A 7 -18.99 3.29 18.38
C LYS A 7 -18.48 2.91 19.78
N ASN A 8 -19.38 2.54 20.69
CA ASN A 8 -19.02 2.05 22.03
C ASN A 8 -18.31 0.68 22.00
N LYS A 9 -18.69 -0.22 21.09
CA LYS A 9 -18.01 -1.51 20.94
C LYS A 9 -16.59 -1.34 20.38
N ILE A 10 -16.41 -0.42 19.44
CA ILE A 10 -15.09 -0.08 18.88
C ILE A 10 -14.24 0.60 19.95
N ASN A 11 -14.79 1.55 20.72
CA ASN A 11 -14.06 2.20 21.80
C ASN A 11 -13.61 1.20 22.89
N ASN A 12 -14.43 0.21 23.23
CA ASN A 12 -14.03 -0.83 24.18
C ASN A 12 -12.92 -1.73 23.62
N LEU A 13 -12.96 -2.02 22.32
CA LEU A 13 -11.90 -2.78 21.66
C LEU A 13 -10.59 -1.97 21.60
N LEU A 14 -10.69 -0.66 21.40
CA LEU A 14 -9.55 0.26 21.39
C LEU A 14 -8.93 0.44 22.79
N VAL A 15 -9.73 0.37 23.86
CA VAL A 15 -9.25 0.35 25.27
C VAL A 15 -8.53 -0.97 25.57
N ASP A 16 -9.05 -2.09 25.10
CA ASP A 16 -8.33 -3.38 25.18
C ASP A 16 -7.03 -3.37 24.36
N LEU A 17 -6.98 -2.60 23.28
CA LEU A 17 -5.80 -2.33 22.48
C LEU A 17 -4.76 -1.51 23.26
N GLU A 18 -5.16 -0.48 23.99
CA GLU A 18 -4.25 0.28 24.86
C GLU A 18 -3.52 -0.63 25.83
N SER A 19 -4.21 -1.64 26.38
CA SER A 19 -3.61 -2.61 27.29
C SER A 19 -2.71 -3.64 26.59
N THR A 20 -3.04 -4.03 25.36
CA THR A 20 -2.36 -5.10 24.61
C THR A 20 -1.16 -4.56 23.81
N LEU A 21 -1.29 -3.38 23.20
CA LEU A 21 -0.26 -2.73 22.39
C LEU A 21 0.46 -1.61 23.13
N ASN A 22 0.10 -1.37 24.39
CA ASN A 22 0.72 -0.38 25.27
C ASN A 22 0.70 1.06 24.75
N TYR A 23 -0.38 1.55 24.15
CA TYR A 23 -0.51 2.96 23.77
C TYR A 23 -1.78 3.66 24.24
N LYS A 24 -1.75 4.98 24.28
CA LYS A 24 -2.90 5.80 24.59
C LYS A 24 -3.46 6.44 23.34
N ILE A 25 -4.76 6.27 23.13
CA ILE A 25 -5.54 7.03 22.18
C ILE A 25 -5.86 8.37 22.82
N GLU A 26 -5.57 9.47 22.15
CA GLU A 26 -5.94 10.81 22.64
C GLU A 26 -7.46 10.90 22.80
N LYS A 27 -7.95 11.72 23.76
CA LYS A 27 -9.38 11.84 24.08
C LYS A 27 -10.26 12.28 22.91
N ASP A 28 -9.67 12.91 21.88
CA ASP A 28 -10.34 13.32 20.65
C ASP A 28 -10.34 12.21 19.58
N GLY A 29 -9.80 11.02 19.87
CA GLY A 29 -9.73 9.89 18.96
C GLY A 29 -8.60 10.00 17.93
N THR A 30 -7.77 11.02 17.97
CA THR A 30 -6.62 11.18 17.10
C THR A 30 -5.43 10.39 17.61
N ILE A 31 -5.02 9.38 16.88
CA ILE A 31 -3.67 8.84 16.97
C ILE A 31 -2.84 9.62 15.95
N LYS A 32 -2.08 10.57 16.45
CA LYS A 32 -1.08 11.23 15.66
C LYS A 32 0.00 10.21 15.32
N THR A 33 0.27 10.01 14.06
CA THR A 33 1.47 9.28 13.63
C THR A 33 2.67 10.10 14.07
N LYS A 34 3.31 9.69 15.17
CA LYS A 34 4.40 10.45 15.78
C LYS A 34 5.77 9.88 15.50
N ILE A 35 5.91 9.12 14.41
CA ILE A 35 7.22 8.66 13.96
C ILE A 35 8.22 9.81 13.94
N PHE A 36 7.85 10.95 13.34
CA PHE A 36 8.75 12.12 13.25
C PHE A 36 8.69 13.07 14.43
N GLU A 37 7.56 13.18 15.11
CA GLU A 37 7.51 13.97 16.35
C GLU A 37 8.45 13.38 17.39
N LEU A 38 8.52 12.04 17.49
CA LEU A 38 9.50 11.35 18.32
C LEU A 38 10.95 11.51 17.83
N ALA A 39 11.15 11.44 16.53
CA ALA A 39 12.46 11.67 15.94
C ALA A 39 12.94 13.12 16.08
N ASN A 40 12.05 14.09 16.20
CA ASN A 40 12.36 15.51 16.32
C ASN A 40 12.36 16.03 17.77
N SER A 41 11.72 15.33 18.72
CA SER A 41 11.68 15.79 20.11
C SER A 41 12.97 15.43 20.84
N ASN A 42 13.65 16.43 21.38
CA ASN A 42 14.74 16.23 22.34
C ASN A 42 14.20 15.93 23.74
N ASP A 43 12.89 15.86 23.92
CA ASP A 43 12.24 15.65 25.19
C ASP A 43 11.97 14.16 25.44
N GLU A 44 12.72 13.57 26.36
CA GLU A 44 12.59 12.18 26.78
C GLU A 44 11.21 11.86 27.40
N SER A 45 10.53 12.84 27.96
CA SER A 45 9.20 12.65 28.58
C SER A 45 8.13 12.40 27.54
N THR A 46 8.25 13.04 26.37
CA THR A 46 7.35 12.83 25.22
C THR A 46 7.61 11.45 24.57
N SER A 47 8.86 11.00 24.55
CA SER A 47 9.24 9.72 23.97
C SER A 47 8.63 8.52 24.68
N THR A 48 8.43 8.62 26.01
CA THR A 48 7.88 7.51 26.80
C THR A 48 6.37 7.30 26.62
N LYS A 49 5.62 8.31 26.25
CA LYS A 49 4.16 8.22 26.02
C LYS A 49 3.77 7.56 24.69
N TYR A 50 4.65 7.62 23.69
CA TYR A 50 4.36 7.24 22.31
C TYR A 50 5.18 6.05 21.81
N VAL A 51 6.21 5.66 22.56
CA VAL A 51 7.16 4.59 22.22
C VAL A 51 6.51 3.21 22.16
N LYS A 52 5.34 3.06 22.74
CA LYS A 52 4.72 1.73 22.85
C LYS A 52 3.81 1.35 21.65
N VAL A 53 3.42 2.31 20.79
CA VAL A 53 2.69 2.06 19.52
C VAL A 53 3.60 2.20 18.34
N SER A 54 4.62 3.01 18.49
CA SER A 54 5.50 3.31 17.38
C SER A 54 6.42 2.12 17.12
N ILE A 55 6.78 1.96 15.87
CA ILE A 55 7.93 1.23 15.39
C ILE A 55 9.19 1.45 16.23
N PHE A 56 9.13 2.23 17.32
CA PHE A 56 10.26 2.86 17.99
C PHE A 56 10.21 2.65 19.48
N ASP A 57 10.97 1.69 19.97
CA ASP A 57 11.37 1.64 21.36
C ASP A 57 12.56 2.60 21.61
N LYS A 58 12.85 2.87 22.90
CA LYS A 58 13.96 3.76 23.28
C LYS A 58 15.30 3.33 22.69
N GLU A 59 15.52 2.03 22.52
CA GLU A 59 16.77 1.46 22.01
C GLU A 59 17.00 1.80 20.54
N LYS A 60 15.91 1.97 19.76
CA LYS A 60 15.96 2.28 18.33
C LYS A 60 15.94 3.77 18.01
N ARG A 61 15.75 4.66 18.99
CA ARG A 61 15.62 6.11 18.74
C ARG A 61 16.81 6.69 17.98
N GLY A 62 18.02 6.32 18.36
CA GLY A 62 19.23 6.76 17.65
C GLY A 62 19.24 6.32 16.19
N THR A 63 18.87 5.09 15.93
CA THR A 63 18.76 4.53 14.57
C THR A 63 17.76 5.29 13.71
N ILE A 64 16.60 5.63 14.28
CA ILE A 64 15.57 6.36 13.54
C ILE A 64 15.96 7.78 13.21
N LEU A 65 16.58 8.48 14.15
CA LEU A 65 17.13 9.82 13.90
C LEU A 65 18.19 9.79 12.79
N HIS A 66 19.02 8.75 12.80
CA HIS A 66 19.98 8.49 11.75
C HIS A 66 19.30 8.20 10.42
N ASP A 67 18.34 7.28 10.38
CA ASP A 67 17.60 6.90 9.17
C ASP A 67 16.84 8.10 8.59
N LYS A 68 16.26 8.96 9.44
CA LYS A 68 15.63 10.19 8.98
C LYS A 68 16.60 11.15 8.30
N LYS A 69 17.77 11.40 8.91
CA LYS A 69 18.81 12.25 8.30
C LYS A 69 19.31 11.66 6.99
N THR A 70 19.42 10.32 6.94
CA THR A 70 19.81 9.60 5.73
C THR A 70 18.77 9.79 4.64
N ILE A 71 17.49 9.55 4.93
CA ILE A 71 16.40 9.73 3.97
C ILE A 71 16.33 11.15 3.44
N SER A 72 16.44 12.17 4.30
CA SER A 72 16.45 13.56 3.84
C SER A 72 17.57 13.80 2.82
N ARG A 73 18.78 13.27 3.04
CA ARG A 73 19.90 13.36 2.09
C ARG A 73 19.64 12.57 0.80
N LEU A 74 19.07 11.38 0.91
CA LEU A 74 18.79 10.53 -0.26
C LEU A 74 17.68 11.11 -1.14
N LEU A 75 16.66 11.75 -0.57
CA LEU A 75 15.63 12.44 -1.33
C LEU A 75 16.16 13.68 -2.06
N GLU A 76 17.13 14.38 -1.48
CA GLU A 76 17.85 15.48 -2.14
C GLU A 76 18.82 14.97 -3.23
N THR A 77 19.51 13.87 -2.96
CA THR A 77 20.54 13.29 -3.83
C THR A 77 20.30 11.77 -4.03
N PRO A 78 19.31 11.38 -4.84
CA PRO A 78 18.94 9.97 -5.01
C PRO A 78 20.09 9.08 -5.54
N SER A 79 21.04 9.66 -6.28
CA SER A 79 22.23 8.94 -6.79
C SER A 79 23.16 8.40 -5.71
N LYS A 80 22.94 8.77 -4.45
CA LYS A 80 23.66 8.22 -3.29
C LYS A 80 23.01 6.97 -2.70
N CYS A 81 21.80 6.60 -3.13
CA CYS A 81 21.21 5.32 -2.78
C CYS A 81 21.99 4.18 -3.44
N THR A 82 22.08 3.05 -2.76
CA THR A 82 22.30 1.79 -3.48
C THR A 82 21.10 1.53 -4.43
N LYS A 83 21.31 0.75 -5.47
CA LYS A 83 20.23 0.43 -6.42
C LYS A 83 19.03 -0.20 -5.71
N GLN A 84 19.26 -1.09 -4.76
CA GLN A 84 18.19 -1.78 -4.03
C GLN A 84 17.46 -0.85 -3.05
N GLU A 85 18.16 0.04 -2.34
CA GLU A 85 17.54 1.08 -1.52
C GLU A 85 16.65 2.00 -2.36
N SER A 86 17.20 2.49 -3.48
CA SER A 86 16.45 3.35 -4.41
C SER A 86 15.17 2.69 -4.89
N LYS A 87 15.22 1.40 -5.27
CA LYS A 87 14.06 0.60 -5.72
C LYS A 87 13.06 0.35 -4.59
N SER A 88 13.53 0.09 -3.37
CA SER A 88 12.68 -0.12 -2.19
C SER A 88 11.94 1.15 -1.78
N ILE A 89 12.64 2.28 -1.69
CA ILE A 89 12.04 3.59 -1.43
C ILE A 89 11.09 3.96 -2.57
N GLY A 90 11.52 3.70 -3.82
CA GLY A 90 10.74 3.96 -5.02
C GLY A 90 9.41 3.20 -5.03
N SER A 91 9.39 1.94 -4.60
CA SER A 91 8.17 1.13 -4.49
C SER A 91 7.16 1.71 -3.49
N MET A 92 7.62 2.15 -2.31
CA MET A 92 6.74 2.80 -1.31
C MET A 92 6.22 4.15 -1.80
N LEU A 93 7.08 5.00 -2.37
CA LEU A 93 6.66 6.28 -2.94
C LEU A 93 5.76 6.09 -4.16
N GLY A 94 6.03 5.08 -4.98
CA GLY A 94 5.20 4.74 -6.13
C GLY A 94 3.77 4.39 -5.72
N MET A 95 3.60 3.61 -4.66
CA MET A 95 2.29 3.28 -4.10
C MET A 95 1.48 4.54 -3.80
N VAL A 96 2.02 5.48 -3.03
CA VAL A 96 1.31 6.70 -2.65
C VAL A 96 1.10 7.65 -3.83
N ILE A 97 2.03 7.72 -4.77
CA ILE A 97 1.91 8.59 -5.95
C ILE A 97 0.79 8.10 -6.85
N GLY A 98 0.68 6.79 -7.04
CA GLY A 98 -0.39 6.17 -7.81
C GLY A 98 -1.77 6.44 -7.20
N ASP A 99 -1.92 6.21 -5.90
CA ASP A 99 -3.10 6.51 -5.11
C ASP A 99 -3.46 8.01 -5.18
N ALA A 100 -2.53 8.90 -4.78
CA ALA A 100 -2.75 10.34 -4.73
C ALA A 100 -3.06 11.00 -6.09
N MET A 101 -2.65 10.41 -7.19
CA MET A 101 -3.03 10.85 -8.53
C MET A 101 -4.34 10.22 -8.99
N GLY A 102 -4.54 8.93 -8.67
CA GLY A 102 -5.66 8.14 -9.17
C GLY A 102 -7.00 8.54 -8.57
N HIS A 103 -7.07 8.83 -7.25
CA HIS A 103 -8.33 9.18 -6.57
C HIS A 103 -9.14 10.30 -7.26
N ARG A 104 -8.48 11.15 -8.07
CA ARG A 104 -9.15 12.24 -8.78
C ARG A 104 -10.11 11.75 -9.86
N PHE A 105 -9.93 10.54 -10.33
CA PHE A 105 -10.74 9.90 -11.37
C PHE A 105 -11.46 8.63 -10.90
N GLU A 106 -11.28 8.27 -9.64
CA GLU A 106 -11.97 7.14 -9.02
C GLU A 106 -13.48 7.23 -9.25
N PHE A 107 -14.13 6.10 -9.49
CA PHE A 107 -15.55 5.94 -9.81
C PHE A 107 -16.02 6.59 -11.12
N GLN A 108 -15.15 7.18 -11.92
CA GLN A 108 -15.50 7.66 -13.25
C GLN A 108 -15.47 6.54 -14.28
N ASN A 109 -16.28 6.67 -15.33
CA ASN A 109 -16.33 5.68 -16.40
C ASN A 109 -14.97 5.53 -17.08
N LEU A 110 -14.60 4.27 -17.33
CA LEU A 110 -13.36 3.90 -18.03
C LEU A 110 -13.26 4.63 -19.37
N VAL A 111 -12.08 5.17 -19.65
CA VAL A 111 -11.74 5.76 -20.95
C VAL A 111 -10.35 5.28 -21.39
N TYR A 112 -10.18 5.14 -22.70
CA TYR A 112 -8.88 4.83 -23.31
C TYR A 112 -8.36 6.04 -24.08
N ASP A 113 -7.03 6.12 -24.20
CA ASP A 113 -6.32 7.10 -25.03
C ASP A 113 -6.60 8.58 -24.75
N THR A 114 -7.18 8.89 -23.58
CA THR A 114 -7.45 10.25 -23.12
C THR A 114 -6.56 10.58 -21.93
N ILE A 115 -5.64 11.54 -22.11
CA ILE A 115 -4.76 12.00 -21.03
C ILE A 115 -5.20 13.41 -20.63
N THR A 116 -5.85 13.52 -19.46
CA THR A 116 -6.28 14.79 -18.87
C THR A 116 -5.39 15.22 -17.72
N LEU A 117 -4.84 14.27 -16.94
CA LEU A 117 -3.94 14.54 -15.83
C LEU A 117 -2.51 14.10 -16.18
N LYS A 118 -1.56 15.03 -16.09
CA LYS A 118 -0.14 14.80 -16.42
C LYS A 118 0.80 14.95 -15.22
N ASN A 119 0.25 15.32 -14.06
CA ASN A 119 0.99 15.50 -12.80
C ASN A 119 0.01 15.41 -11.63
N MET A 120 0.43 15.75 -10.41
CA MET A 120 -0.41 15.72 -9.19
C MET A 120 -1.68 16.59 -9.24
N GLY A 121 -1.89 17.36 -10.30
CA GLY A 121 -3.04 18.25 -10.46
C GLY A 121 -2.96 19.53 -9.61
N LYS A 122 -4.06 20.26 -9.58
CA LYS A 122 -4.20 21.51 -8.79
C LYS A 122 -5.55 21.53 -8.11
N GLY A 123 -5.59 22.06 -6.89
CA GLY A 123 -6.81 22.17 -6.08
C GLY A 123 -7.43 20.82 -5.71
N LYS A 124 -8.49 20.87 -4.93
CA LYS A 124 -9.23 19.66 -4.49
C LYS A 124 -9.87 18.92 -5.67
N GLY A 125 -9.98 17.60 -5.55
CA GLY A 125 -10.58 16.78 -6.61
C GLY A 125 -10.96 15.38 -6.15
N GLY A 126 -11.63 14.65 -7.07
CA GLY A 126 -12.16 13.32 -6.81
C GLY A 126 -13.39 13.33 -5.91
N GLU A 127 -13.93 12.14 -5.63
CA GLU A 127 -15.11 11.95 -4.76
C GLU A 127 -14.87 12.50 -3.34
N PHE A 128 -13.66 12.31 -2.81
CA PHE A 128 -13.29 12.73 -1.46
C PHE A 128 -12.79 14.16 -1.37
N GLN A 129 -12.75 14.93 -2.47
CA GLN A 129 -12.29 16.32 -2.52
C GLN A 129 -10.90 16.54 -1.89
N LEU A 130 -9.95 15.66 -2.25
CA LEU A 130 -8.59 15.68 -1.69
C LEU A 130 -7.71 16.72 -2.39
N GLU A 131 -6.81 17.32 -1.62
CA GLU A 131 -5.74 18.17 -2.13
C GLU A 131 -4.67 17.31 -2.86
N PRO A 132 -3.92 17.91 -3.80
CA PRO A 132 -2.82 17.22 -4.46
C PRO A 132 -1.83 16.59 -3.46
N GLY A 133 -1.53 15.31 -3.65
CA GLY A 133 -0.63 14.54 -2.80
C GLY A 133 -1.24 13.91 -1.56
N GLN A 134 -2.50 14.22 -1.23
CA GLN A 134 -3.27 13.46 -0.25
C GLN A 134 -3.65 12.10 -0.85
N TRP A 135 -3.73 11.08 -0.02
CA TRP A 135 -3.98 9.68 -0.38
C TRP A 135 -5.21 9.12 0.32
N THR A 136 -5.66 7.96 -0.13
CA THR A 136 -6.85 7.26 0.37
C THR A 136 -6.49 6.05 1.24
N ASP A 137 -7.33 5.02 1.24
CA ASP A 137 -7.13 3.78 1.98
C ASP A 137 -5.96 2.94 1.47
N ASP A 138 -5.66 2.97 0.19
CA ASP A 138 -4.53 2.25 -0.40
C ASP A 138 -3.23 2.49 0.36
N THR A 139 -2.83 3.73 0.40
CA THR A 139 -1.61 4.15 1.10
C THR A 139 -1.76 4.02 2.60
N SER A 140 -2.89 4.48 3.17
CA SER A 140 -3.10 4.42 4.62
C SER A 140 -2.97 3.01 5.17
N MET A 141 -3.58 2.03 4.49
CA MET A 141 -3.50 0.62 4.86
C MET A 141 -2.11 0.02 4.56
N GLY A 142 -1.46 0.46 3.48
CA GLY A 142 -0.07 0.10 3.18
C GLY A 142 0.91 0.55 4.27
N LEU A 143 0.72 1.76 4.80
CA LEU A 143 1.50 2.28 5.93
C LEU A 143 1.21 1.51 7.23
N CYS A 144 -0.05 1.09 7.45
CA CYS A 144 -0.41 0.22 8.58
C CYS A 144 0.31 -1.13 8.51
N LEU A 145 0.39 -1.72 7.31
CA LEU A 145 1.13 -2.97 7.08
C LEU A 145 2.64 -2.78 7.29
N ALA A 146 3.20 -1.68 6.79
CA ALA A 146 4.60 -1.31 7.01
C ALA A 146 4.92 -1.19 8.51
N ASP A 147 4.10 -0.46 9.25
CA ASP A 147 4.29 -0.26 10.69
C ASP A 147 4.16 -1.58 11.46
N SER A 148 3.22 -2.44 11.07
CA SER A 148 3.07 -3.76 11.68
C SER A 148 4.33 -4.62 11.52
N LEU A 149 4.89 -4.69 10.29
CA LEU A 149 6.12 -5.43 10.03
C LEU A 149 7.33 -4.83 10.76
N LEU A 150 7.44 -3.51 10.80
CA LEU A 150 8.56 -2.82 11.48
C LEU A 150 8.54 -3.02 12.99
N VAL A 151 7.37 -2.89 13.63
CA VAL A 151 7.21 -3.09 15.09
C VAL A 151 7.50 -4.53 15.48
N ASN A 152 6.97 -5.47 14.71
CA ASN A 152 7.12 -6.89 14.97
C ASN A 152 8.41 -7.48 14.37
N LYS A 153 9.36 -6.63 13.94
CA LYS A 153 10.69 -7.04 13.45
C LYS A 153 10.63 -8.06 12.30
N GLY A 154 9.67 -7.88 11.39
CA GLY A 154 9.42 -8.78 10.28
C GLY A 154 8.53 -9.99 10.59
N GLU A 155 8.18 -10.22 11.84
CA GLU A 155 7.17 -11.23 12.17
C GLU A 155 5.77 -10.71 11.84
N PHE A 156 4.99 -11.49 11.10
CA PHE A 156 3.65 -11.11 10.72
C PHE A 156 2.64 -11.42 11.83
N ASP A 157 2.06 -10.38 12.41
CA ASP A 157 0.97 -10.49 13.37
C ASP A 157 -0.35 -9.99 12.73
N PRO A 158 -1.29 -10.89 12.36
CA PRO A 158 -2.56 -10.51 11.75
C PRO A 158 -3.46 -9.73 12.70
N ARG A 159 -3.31 -9.90 14.02
CA ARG A 159 -4.05 -9.14 15.03
C ARG A 159 -3.56 -7.71 15.10
N ASP A 160 -2.25 -7.49 15.19
CA ASP A 160 -1.67 -6.14 15.16
C ASP A 160 -2.08 -5.40 13.87
N LEU A 161 -2.02 -6.07 12.72
CA LEU A 161 -2.44 -5.48 11.44
C LEU A 161 -3.91 -5.06 11.43
N MET A 162 -4.83 -5.96 11.85
CA MET A 162 -6.26 -5.63 11.92
C MET A 162 -6.54 -4.45 12.85
N LEU A 163 -5.82 -4.37 13.95
CA LEU A 163 -5.95 -3.30 14.92
C LEU A 163 -5.47 -1.96 14.36
N ARG A 164 -4.36 -1.93 13.61
CA ARG A 164 -3.89 -0.72 12.91
C ARG A 164 -4.88 -0.26 11.84
N PHE A 165 -5.53 -1.17 11.13
CA PHE A 165 -6.59 -0.84 10.19
C PHE A 165 -7.81 -0.22 10.90
N LEU A 166 -8.21 -0.74 12.06
CA LEU A 166 -9.26 -0.14 12.87
C LEU A 166 -8.87 1.25 13.40
N LEU A 167 -7.59 1.45 13.76
CA LEU A 167 -7.07 2.75 14.16
C LEU A 167 -7.08 3.75 13.00
N TRP A 168 -6.65 3.30 11.80
CA TRP A 168 -6.77 4.13 10.61
C TRP A 168 -8.22 4.62 10.42
N TRP A 169 -9.16 3.70 10.38
CA TRP A 169 -10.54 4.05 10.08
C TRP A 169 -11.20 4.92 11.16
N ASN A 170 -10.98 4.61 12.43
CA ASN A 170 -11.67 5.28 13.53
C ASN A 170 -10.93 6.50 14.09
N CYS A 171 -9.62 6.56 13.95
CA CYS A 171 -8.77 7.55 14.63
C CYS A 171 -7.85 8.31 13.67
N GLY A 172 -7.91 8.05 12.36
CA GLY A 172 -7.09 8.73 11.36
C GLY A 172 -5.61 8.31 11.35
N TYR A 173 -5.27 7.17 11.94
CA TYR A 173 -3.91 6.64 11.91
C TYR A 173 -3.43 6.43 10.47
N ASN A 174 -2.29 7.02 10.10
CA ASN A 174 -1.72 6.96 8.76
C ASN A 174 -2.57 7.57 7.62
N ASN A 175 -3.62 8.35 7.93
CA ASN A 175 -4.32 9.09 6.89
C ASN A 175 -3.52 10.32 6.41
N ALA A 176 -3.92 10.89 5.27
CA ALA A 176 -3.27 12.05 4.66
C ALA A 176 -3.66 13.40 5.29
N PHE A 177 -4.53 13.42 6.31
CA PHE A 177 -5.21 14.65 6.76
C PHE A 177 -4.64 15.26 8.04
N ARG A 178 -3.57 14.73 8.60
CA ARG A 178 -3.02 15.22 9.88
C ARG A 178 -2.59 16.69 9.88
N PHE A 179 -2.27 17.23 8.70
CA PHE A 179 -1.94 18.65 8.51
C PHE A 179 -3.07 19.44 7.86
N ASP A 180 -4.18 18.79 7.53
CA ASP A 180 -5.37 19.41 6.98
C ASP A 180 -6.40 19.63 8.08
N LYS A 181 -6.75 20.89 8.33
CA LYS A 181 -7.72 21.23 9.37
C LYS A 181 -9.16 20.98 8.98
N GLU A 182 -9.44 20.81 7.70
CA GLU A 182 -10.80 20.65 7.17
C GLU A 182 -11.23 19.18 7.17
N ILE A 183 -10.32 18.24 6.87
CA ILE A 183 -10.61 16.81 6.76
C ILE A 183 -10.10 16.08 7.99
N LYS A 184 -11.02 15.54 8.79
CA LYS A 184 -10.73 14.88 10.09
C LYS A 184 -10.99 13.38 10.11
N SER A 185 -11.65 12.82 9.09
CA SER A 185 -12.00 11.40 9.02
C SER A 185 -11.25 10.70 7.90
N SER A 186 -10.95 9.43 8.08
CA SER A 186 -10.41 8.58 7.01
C SER A 186 -11.44 8.38 5.90
N CYS A 187 -11.00 8.17 4.66
CA CYS A 187 -11.82 7.94 3.48
C CYS A 187 -11.42 6.66 2.76
N GLY A 188 -12.24 6.23 1.80
CA GLY A 188 -11.94 5.09 0.93
C GLY A 188 -12.26 3.71 1.51
N LEU A 189 -13.09 3.58 2.56
CA LEU A 189 -13.35 2.28 3.18
C LEU A 189 -14.11 1.31 2.24
N GLY A 190 -13.40 0.39 1.64
CA GLY A 190 -13.95 -0.64 0.77
C GLY A 190 -14.92 -1.60 1.47
N GLY A 191 -15.88 -2.15 0.70
CA GLY A 191 -16.94 -2.99 1.23
C GLY A 191 -16.46 -4.25 1.95
N ASN A 192 -15.46 -4.95 1.40
CA ASN A 192 -14.87 -6.15 2.01
C ASN A 192 -14.15 -5.84 3.32
N ILE A 193 -13.42 -4.73 3.34
CA ILE A 193 -12.69 -4.23 4.51
C ILE A 193 -13.70 -3.89 5.62
N SER A 194 -14.74 -3.14 5.29
CA SER A 194 -15.81 -2.77 6.23
C SER A 194 -16.52 -3.99 6.85
N LYS A 195 -16.80 -5.03 6.03
CA LYS A 195 -17.38 -6.28 6.51
C LYS A 195 -16.43 -7.00 7.47
N SER A 196 -15.15 -7.08 7.15
CA SER A 196 -14.12 -7.72 7.99
C SER A 196 -13.94 -6.98 9.32
N PHE A 197 -13.93 -5.64 9.32
CA PHE A 197 -13.89 -4.84 10.56
C PHE A 197 -15.09 -5.13 11.45
N ARG A 198 -16.29 -5.14 10.89
CA ARG A 198 -17.52 -5.45 11.65
C ARG A 198 -17.51 -6.86 12.22
N ALA A 199 -17.07 -7.84 11.46
CA ALA A 199 -16.98 -9.23 11.93
C ALA A 199 -15.98 -9.33 13.08
N TYR A 200 -14.78 -8.77 12.94
CA TYR A 200 -13.74 -8.78 13.98
C TYR A 200 -14.22 -8.13 15.29
N VAL A 201 -14.86 -6.94 15.19
CA VAL A 201 -15.41 -6.23 16.35
C VAL A 201 -16.54 -7.02 17.02
N ASN A 202 -17.45 -7.65 16.22
CA ASN A 202 -18.53 -8.45 16.76
C ASN A 202 -18.03 -9.71 17.48
N GLU A 203 -16.94 -10.30 17.02
CA GLU A 203 -16.24 -11.42 17.64
C GLU A 203 -15.31 -11.01 18.79
N LYS A 204 -15.36 -9.74 19.22
CA LYS A 204 -14.53 -9.18 20.29
C LYS A 204 -13.03 -9.36 20.05
N GLY A 205 -12.59 -9.24 18.81
CA GLY A 205 -11.18 -9.30 18.43
C GLY A 205 -10.53 -10.70 18.53
N LYS A 206 -11.34 -11.76 18.58
CA LYS A 206 -10.81 -13.12 18.78
C LYS A 206 -10.05 -13.66 17.58
N ASN A 207 -10.57 -13.45 16.38
CA ASN A 207 -9.96 -13.98 15.16
C ASN A 207 -9.75 -12.88 14.10
N PRO A 208 -8.49 -12.50 13.82
CA PRO A 208 -8.18 -11.50 12.80
C PRO A 208 -8.45 -12.00 11.38
N TYR A 209 -8.47 -13.30 11.15
CA TYR A 209 -8.93 -13.93 9.91
C TYR A 209 -10.45 -14.14 9.99
N THR A 210 -11.19 -13.09 9.69
CA THR A 210 -12.64 -13.08 9.84
C THR A 210 -13.34 -13.95 8.80
N LYS A 211 -14.56 -14.40 9.12
CA LYS A 211 -15.44 -15.10 8.17
C LYS A 211 -16.42 -14.11 7.50
N ALA A 212 -15.97 -12.91 7.21
CA ALA A 212 -16.80 -11.84 6.64
C ALA A 212 -17.09 -12.02 5.14
N GLY A 213 -16.29 -12.84 4.47
CA GLY A 213 -16.42 -13.19 3.06
C GLY A 213 -16.20 -14.68 2.83
N ASP A 214 -16.07 -15.04 1.59
CA ASP A 214 -15.79 -16.39 1.11
C ASP A 214 -14.62 -16.39 0.11
N ASN A 215 -14.35 -17.52 -0.52
CA ASN A 215 -13.30 -17.67 -1.52
C ASN A 215 -13.50 -16.80 -2.79
N LYS A 216 -14.66 -16.19 -2.99
CA LYS A 216 -14.96 -15.26 -4.08
C LYS A 216 -14.79 -13.79 -3.66
N THR A 217 -14.45 -13.50 -2.40
CA THR A 217 -14.28 -12.15 -1.88
C THR A 217 -12.90 -11.63 -2.29
N SER A 218 -12.75 -11.31 -3.56
CA SER A 218 -11.50 -10.99 -4.24
C SER A 218 -11.44 -9.55 -4.79
N GLY A 219 -11.80 -8.57 -3.96
CA GLY A 219 -11.49 -7.16 -4.25
C GLY A 219 -9.97 -6.89 -4.21
N ASN A 220 -9.55 -5.76 -4.80
CA ASN A 220 -8.14 -5.36 -4.89
C ASN A 220 -7.56 -4.77 -3.59
N GLY A 221 -8.38 -4.52 -2.57
CA GLY A 221 -7.99 -3.78 -1.35
C GLY A 221 -6.87 -4.41 -0.51
N SER A 222 -6.45 -5.65 -0.80
CA SER A 222 -5.24 -6.23 -0.23
C SER A 222 -4.02 -6.12 -1.14
N VAL A 223 -4.24 -6.00 -2.45
CA VAL A 223 -3.17 -5.88 -3.46
C VAL A 223 -2.61 -4.45 -3.48
N MET A 224 -3.51 -3.46 -3.45
CA MET A 224 -3.18 -2.03 -3.48
C MET A 224 -2.18 -1.62 -2.38
N ARG A 225 -2.25 -2.23 -1.19
CA ARG A 225 -1.48 -1.89 0.01
C ARG A 225 -0.22 -2.74 0.24
N ASN A 226 0.19 -3.58 -0.72
CA ASN A 226 1.12 -4.69 -0.49
C ASN A 226 2.61 -4.29 -0.47
N ALA A 227 3.00 -3.07 -0.85
CA ALA A 227 4.40 -2.64 -1.06
C ALA A 227 5.37 -3.00 0.09
N ALA A 228 4.91 -2.93 1.34
CA ALA A 228 5.74 -3.18 2.51
C ALA A 228 6.27 -4.62 2.56
N VAL A 229 5.50 -5.60 2.09
CA VAL A 229 5.87 -7.03 2.16
C VAL A 229 7.08 -7.35 1.28
N PRO A 230 7.08 -7.08 -0.03
CA PRO A 230 8.22 -7.39 -0.88
C PRO A 230 9.49 -6.61 -0.50
N ILE A 231 9.36 -5.40 0.04
CA ILE A 231 10.51 -4.63 0.54
C ILE A 231 11.11 -5.30 1.77
N CYS A 232 10.28 -5.65 2.75
CA CYS A 232 10.73 -6.31 3.99
C CYS A 232 11.42 -7.65 3.71
N PHE A 233 10.88 -8.43 2.77
CA PHE A 233 11.36 -9.77 2.46
C PHE A 233 12.12 -9.86 1.13
N HIS A 234 12.77 -8.78 0.69
CA HIS A 234 13.48 -8.75 -0.58
C HIS A 234 14.57 -9.85 -0.71
N ASN A 235 15.13 -10.33 0.40
CA ASN A 235 16.09 -11.43 0.45
C ASN A 235 15.47 -12.82 0.64
N ASP A 236 14.15 -12.92 0.86
CA ASP A 236 13.44 -14.18 1.05
C ASP A 236 12.09 -14.18 0.32
N ILE A 237 12.13 -14.51 -0.96
CA ILE A 237 10.95 -14.52 -1.83
C ILE A 237 9.87 -15.49 -1.35
N LYS A 238 10.26 -16.63 -0.75
CA LYS A 238 9.31 -17.62 -0.23
C LYS A 238 8.55 -17.06 0.96
N LYS A 239 9.26 -16.44 1.91
CA LYS A 239 8.64 -15.81 3.08
C LYS A 239 7.79 -14.62 2.67
N GLY A 240 8.28 -13.77 1.74
CA GLY A 240 7.53 -12.65 1.21
C GLY A 240 6.19 -13.07 0.61
N ARG A 241 6.18 -14.10 -0.24
CA ARG A 241 4.97 -14.67 -0.82
C ARG A 241 3.99 -15.20 0.23
N GLU A 242 4.49 -15.92 1.24
CA GLU A 242 3.68 -16.41 2.36
C GLU A 242 2.99 -15.25 3.12
N ILE A 243 3.75 -14.22 3.46
CA ILE A 243 3.23 -13.07 4.21
C ILE A 243 2.24 -12.26 3.36
N ALA A 244 2.48 -12.12 2.06
CA ALA A 244 1.57 -11.46 1.13
C ALA A 244 0.19 -12.14 1.10
N LYS A 245 0.12 -13.47 1.07
CA LYS A 245 -1.14 -14.22 1.22
C LYS A 245 -1.80 -13.95 2.56
N LYS A 246 -1.04 -14.04 3.66
CA LYS A 246 -1.56 -13.88 5.02
C LYS A 246 -2.14 -12.49 5.27
N GLN A 247 -1.48 -11.42 4.80
CA GLN A 247 -1.99 -10.06 4.98
C GLN A 247 -3.30 -9.83 4.20
N SER A 248 -3.47 -10.47 3.03
CA SER A 248 -4.71 -10.40 2.27
C SER A 248 -5.87 -10.96 3.06
N LEU A 249 -5.72 -12.15 3.62
CA LEU A 249 -6.78 -12.90 4.32
C LEU A 249 -7.33 -12.19 5.57
N VAL A 250 -6.66 -11.18 6.08
CA VAL A 250 -7.15 -10.34 7.19
C VAL A 250 -8.45 -9.61 6.80
N THR A 251 -8.57 -9.17 5.56
CA THR A 251 -9.73 -8.39 5.06
C THR A 251 -10.36 -8.92 3.79
N HIS A 252 -9.64 -9.74 3.02
CA HIS A 252 -10.08 -10.32 1.75
C HIS A 252 -9.89 -11.82 1.80
N GLN A 253 -10.99 -12.54 1.98
CA GLN A 253 -10.98 -13.99 2.20
C GLN A 253 -10.87 -14.79 0.88
N GLY A 254 -10.89 -14.12 -0.28
CA GLY A 254 -10.81 -14.76 -1.59
C GLY A 254 -9.40 -15.23 -1.95
N ASP A 255 -9.31 -16.42 -2.50
CA ASP A 255 -8.04 -17.03 -2.88
C ASP A 255 -7.33 -16.24 -3.99
N GLU A 256 -8.08 -15.68 -4.94
CA GLU A 256 -7.52 -14.86 -6.02
C GLU A 256 -6.85 -13.58 -5.50
N ALA A 257 -7.47 -12.90 -4.51
CA ALA A 257 -6.88 -11.71 -3.89
C ALA A 257 -5.56 -12.05 -3.18
N ALA A 258 -5.53 -13.15 -2.44
CA ALA A 258 -4.33 -13.62 -1.76
C ALA A 258 -3.22 -14.01 -2.76
N ALA A 259 -3.56 -14.72 -3.83
CA ALA A 259 -2.61 -15.12 -4.86
C ALA A 259 -2.13 -13.93 -5.73
N CYS A 260 -2.97 -12.91 -5.95
CA CYS A 260 -2.54 -11.66 -6.59
C CYS A 260 -1.52 -10.89 -5.72
N CYS A 261 -1.69 -10.86 -4.40
CA CYS A 261 -0.67 -10.30 -3.49
C CYS A 261 0.65 -11.09 -3.58
N GLU A 262 0.57 -12.40 -3.68
CA GLU A 262 1.71 -13.29 -3.86
C GLU A 262 2.44 -13.02 -5.18
N LEU A 263 1.69 -12.88 -6.30
CA LEU A 263 2.22 -12.56 -7.62
C LEU A 263 2.90 -11.18 -7.64
N LEU A 264 2.25 -10.16 -7.09
CA LEU A 264 2.81 -8.81 -6.98
C LEU A 264 4.11 -8.81 -6.15
N THR A 265 4.12 -9.54 -5.04
CA THR A 265 5.32 -9.68 -4.20
C THR A 265 6.46 -10.36 -4.94
N PHE A 266 6.19 -11.43 -5.70
CA PHE A 266 7.18 -12.10 -6.55
C PHE A 266 7.82 -11.12 -7.54
N ILE A 267 7.02 -10.35 -8.26
CA ILE A 267 7.48 -9.37 -9.24
C ILE A 267 8.38 -8.32 -8.57
N ILE A 268 7.91 -7.69 -7.50
CA ILE A 268 8.62 -6.59 -6.84
C ILE A 268 9.95 -7.06 -6.25
N ILE A 269 10.02 -8.25 -5.64
CA ILE A 269 11.27 -8.79 -5.11
C ILE A 269 12.29 -9.02 -6.24
N LYS A 270 11.87 -9.57 -7.38
CA LYS A 270 12.74 -9.73 -8.55
C LYS A 270 13.29 -8.38 -9.01
N LEU A 271 12.46 -7.35 -9.08
CA LEU A 271 12.85 -6.01 -9.50
C LEU A 271 13.82 -5.34 -8.51
N ILE A 272 13.54 -5.40 -7.21
CA ILE A 272 14.45 -4.87 -6.18
C ILE A 272 15.82 -5.54 -6.31
N ASN A 273 15.87 -6.84 -6.57
CA ASN A 273 17.11 -7.62 -6.71
C ASN A 273 17.78 -7.48 -8.10
N GLY A 274 17.32 -6.54 -8.91
CA GLY A 274 18.05 -6.10 -10.11
C GLY A 274 17.63 -6.77 -11.42
N SER A 275 16.56 -7.59 -11.41
CA SER A 275 16.01 -8.13 -12.65
C SER A 275 15.41 -7.02 -13.51
N GLU A 276 15.49 -7.18 -14.84
CA GLU A 276 14.87 -6.28 -15.80
C GLU A 276 13.36 -6.51 -15.86
N LEU A 277 12.56 -5.42 -15.82
CA LEU A 277 11.09 -5.49 -15.79
C LEU A 277 10.53 -6.31 -16.97
N LYS A 278 11.01 -6.04 -18.17
CA LYS A 278 10.56 -6.73 -19.36
C LYS A 278 10.84 -8.23 -19.28
N GLU A 279 12.02 -8.62 -18.79
CA GLU A 279 12.39 -10.02 -18.62
C GLU A 279 11.53 -10.72 -17.56
N VAL A 280 11.30 -10.07 -16.40
CA VAL A 280 10.42 -10.60 -15.35
C VAL A 280 9.01 -10.84 -15.89
N LEU A 281 8.46 -9.88 -16.62
CA LEU A 281 7.10 -9.98 -17.16
C LEU A 281 6.99 -10.99 -18.31
N ASP A 282 8.00 -11.11 -19.17
CA ASP A 282 8.02 -12.09 -20.25
C ASP A 282 8.06 -13.53 -19.72
N LYS A 283 8.84 -13.77 -18.66
CA LYS A 283 9.01 -15.10 -18.03
C LYS A 283 8.00 -15.38 -16.89
N LEU A 284 7.10 -14.44 -16.61
CA LEU A 284 6.24 -14.50 -15.41
C LEU A 284 5.44 -15.82 -15.34
N GLY A 285 4.83 -16.25 -16.43
CA GLY A 285 4.05 -17.48 -16.48
C GLY A 285 4.87 -18.78 -16.33
N GLU A 286 6.19 -18.72 -16.52
CA GLU A 286 7.11 -19.85 -16.35
C GLU A 286 7.63 -19.92 -14.91
N GLU A 287 8.07 -18.76 -14.37
CA GLU A 287 8.75 -18.66 -13.08
C GLU A 287 7.82 -18.55 -11.88
N PHE A 288 6.62 -17.98 -12.06
CA PHE A 288 5.62 -17.89 -11.01
C PHE A 288 4.62 -19.02 -11.09
N LYS A 289 4.38 -19.70 -9.95
CA LYS A 289 3.34 -20.70 -9.79
C LYS A 289 2.72 -20.55 -8.39
N CYS A 290 1.38 -20.71 -8.33
CA CYS A 290 0.62 -20.74 -7.09
C CYS A 290 -0.52 -21.77 -7.18
N ASP A 291 -1.24 -21.97 -6.08
CA ASP A 291 -2.34 -22.95 -5.99
C ASP A 291 -3.64 -22.47 -6.68
N VAL A 292 -3.69 -21.22 -7.18
CA VAL A 292 -4.87 -20.60 -7.80
C VAL A 292 -4.68 -20.53 -9.31
N GLU A 293 -5.35 -21.41 -10.05
CA GLU A 293 -5.14 -21.55 -11.50
C GLU A 293 -5.48 -20.29 -12.29
N SER A 294 -6.53 -19.54 -11.89
CA SER A 294 -6.85 -18.27 -12.55
C SER A 294 -5.70 -17.25 -12.47
N VAL A 295 -4.96 -17.22 -11.36
CA VAL A 295 -3.79 -16.34 -11.20
C VAL A 295 -2.58 -16.88 -11.97
N ASN A 296 -2.43 -18.20 -12.12
CA ASN A 296 -1.42 -18.77 -13.03
C ASN A 296 -1.72 -18.39 -14.49
N THR A 297 -2.99 -18.42 -14.91
CA THR A 297 -3.43 -17.98 -16.24
C THR A 297 -3.18 -16.49 -16.45
N LEU A 298 -3.47 -15.65 -15.46
CA LEU A 298 -3.11 -14.24 -15.47
C LEU A 298 -1.59 -14.04 -15.64
N ALA A 299 -0.78 -14.79 -14.89
CA ALA A 299 0.68 -14.70 -14.97
C ALA A 299 1.23 -15.05 -16.34
N LYS A 300 0.59 -15.98 -17.06
CA LYS A 300 0.92 -16.35 -18.44
C LYS A 300 0.47 -15.31 -19.48
N SER A 301 -0.41 -14.37 -19.09
CA SER A 301 -1.08 -13.44 -20.02
C SER A 301 -2.01 -14.17 -20.99
N GLU A 302 -2.84 -15.06 -20.48
CA GLU A 302 -3.72 -15.91 -21.27
C GLU A 302 -5.19 -15.69 -20.88
N GLN A 303 -6.09 -16.12 -21.73
CA GLN A 303 -7.50 -16.23 -21.41
C GLN A 303 -7.74 -17.49 -20.57
N GLU A 304 -8.51 -17.39 -19.47
CA GLU A 304 -8.76 -18.52 -18.59
C GLU A 304 -9.69 -19.57 -19.24
N ASN A 305 -10.69 -19.08 -19.98
CA ASN A 305 -11.67 -19.90 -20.69
C ASN A 305 -12.30 -19.07 -21.82
N ASP A 306 -13.39 -19.55 -22.42
CA ASP A 306 -14.14 -18.79 -23.45
C ASP A 306 -14.89 -17.57 -22.89
N ASP A 307 -14.90 -17.34 -21.58
CA ASP A 307 -15.47 -16.16 -20.96
C ASP A 307 -14.57 -14.95 -21.22
N ILE A 308 -15.07 -14.00 -22.02
CA ILE A 308 -14.36 -12.75 -22.33
C ILE A 308 -14.14 -11.85 -21.11
N ASP A 309 -14.90 -12.05 -20.03
CA ASP A 309 -14.72 -11.32 -18.77
C ASP A 309 -13.54 -11.85 -17.97
N ARG A 310 -12.96 -12.97 -18.35
CA ARG A 310 -11.76 -13.57 -17.73
C ARG A 310 -10.60 -13.69 -18.71
N ASN A 311 -10.49 -12.74 -19.59
CA ASN A 311 -9.36 -12.59 -20.52
C ASN A 311 -8.28 -11.72 -19.90
N TRP A 312 -7.15 -12.32 -19.63
CA TRP A 312 -6.01 -11.69 -18.96
C TRP A 312 -4.81 -11.45 -19.88
N ASN A 313 -5.04 -11.33 -21.21
CA ASN A 313 -4.00 -11.15 -22.21
C ASN A 313 -3.35 -9.76 -22.15
N TRP A 314 -2.77 -9.41 -21.00
CA TRP A 314 -2.18 -8.11 -20.73
C TRP A 314 -0.89 -7.81 -21.53
N LYS A 315 -0.25 -8.81 -22.15
CA LYS A 315 0.90 -8.60 -23.07
C LYS A 315 0.46 -8.06 -24.45
N ASP A 316 -0.81 -8.22 -24.82
CA ASP A 316 -1.33 -7.63 -26.04
C ASP A 316 -1.31 -6.11 -25.93
N LYS A 317 -0.68 -5.44 -26.92
CA LYS A 317 -0.62 -3.95 -26.97
C LYS A 317 -1.99 -3.28 -27.02
N ASN A 318 -3.03 -4.00 -27.47
CA ASN A 318 -4.40 -3.53 -27.55
C ASN A 318 -5.25 -4.02 -26.37
N PHE A 319 -4.63 -4.57 -25.32
CA PHE A 319 -5.37 -5.06 -24.16
C PHE A 319 -6.28 -4.00 -23.59
N LYS A 320 -7.52 -4.37 -23.37
CA LYS A 320 -8.56 -3.55 -22.72
C LYS A 320 -9.26 -4.38 -21.65
N TYR A 321 -9.81 -3.69 -20.65
CA TYR A 321 -10.72 -4.32 -19.71
C TYR A 321 -11.90 -4.96 -20.43
N SER A 322 -12.49 -5.98 -19.83
CA SER A 322 -13.72 -6.58 -20.30
C SER A 322 -14.80 -5.51 -20.54
N GLU A 323 -15.29 -5.43 -21.78
CA GLU A 323 -16.37 -4.48 -22.13
C GLU A 323 -17.67 -4.78 -21.38
N ASN A 324 -17.97 -6.05 -21.10
CA ASN A 324 -19.18 -6.45 -20.38
C ASN A 324 -19.11 -6.01 -18.92
N ARG A 325 -17.95 -6.19 -18.27
CA ARG A 325 -17.74 -5.71 -16.89
C ARG A 325 -17.79 -4.19 -16.83
N ALA A 326 -17.19 -3.51 -17.81
CA ALA A 326 -17.23 -2.06 -17.93
C ALA A 326 -18.65 -1.53 -18.11
N LYS A 327 -19.51 -2.23 -18.85
CA LYS A 327 -20.92 -1.85 -18.99
C LYS A 327 -21.73 -2.08 -17.72
N ARG A 328 -21.47 -3.18 -16.98
CA ARG A 328 -22.22 -3.51 -15.76
C ARG A 328 -21.84 -2.60 -14.58
N ASN A 329 -20.57 -2.27 -14.43
CA ASN A 329 -20.04 -1.50 -13.31
C ASN A 329 -18.98 -0.47 -13.78
N PRO A 330 -19.36 0.55 -14.54
CA PRO A 330 -18.41 1.39 -15.29
C PRO A 330 -17.44 2.15 -14.41
N GLY A 331 -17.82 2.55 -13.19
CA GLY A 331 -16.98 3.26 -12.24
C GLY A 331 -16.10 2.36 -11.36
N TYR A 332 -16.26 1.05 -11.44
CA TYR A 332 -15.58 0.07 -10.56
C TYR A 332 -14.64 -0.87 -11.31
N ILE A 333 -14.25 -0.51 -12.53
CA ILE A 333 -13.25 -1.28 -13.28
C ILE A 333 -11.91 -1.16 -12.57
N GLY A 334 -11.30 -2.31 -12.30
CA GLY A 334 -10.08 -2.39 -11.49
C GLY A 334 -10.29 -2.81 -10.04
N SER A 335 -11.52 -2.69 -9.48
CA SER A 335 -11.82 -3.07 -8.09
C SER A 335 -11.75 -4.59 -7.84
N TYR A 336 -11.86 -5.41 -8.88
CA TYR A 336 -11.56 -6.84 -8.80
C TYR A 336 -10.05 -7.06 -8.91
N CYS A 337 -9.46 -7.85 -8.03
CA CYS A 337 -8.01 -8.01 -7.95
C CYS A 337 -7.36 -8.49 -9.26
N MET A 338 -8.04 -9.36 -10.01
CA MET A 338 -7.53 -9.86 -11.29
C MET A 338 -7.52 -8.78 -12.38
N ASP A 339 -8.57 -7.96 -12.45
CA ASP A 339 -8.62 -6.80 -13.35
C ASP A 339 -7.53 -5.78 -12.99
N CYS A 340 -7.39 -5.50 -11.69
CA CYS A 340 -6.36 -4.61 -11.16
C CYS A 340 -4.96 -5.07 -11.58
N MET A 341 -4.64 -6.34 -11.34
CA MET A 341 -3.36 -6.92 -11.71
C MET A 341 -3.14 -6.95 -13.22
N ALA A 342 -4.14 -7.37 -14.01
CA ALA A 342 -4.00 -7.43 -15.47
C ALA A 342 -3.71 -6.04 -16.05
N MET A 343 -4.40 -5.00 -15.58
CA MET A 343 -4.17 -3.65 -16.05
C MET A 343 -2.84 -3.09 -15.56
N ALA A 344 -2.45 -3.35 -14.32
CA ALA A 344 -1.16 -2.94 -13.80
C ALA A 344 0.00 -3.59 -14.58
N LEU A 345 -0.09 -4.88 -14.85
CA LEU A 345 0.89 -5.61 -15.65
C LEU A 345 0.95 -5.07 -17.09
N HIS A 346 -0.22 -4.81 -17.70
CA HIS A 346 -0.28 -4.21 -19.06
C HIS A 346 0.43 -2.86 -19.09
N VAL A 347 0.08 -1.95 -18.19
CA VAL A 347 0.66 -0.60 -18.16
C VAL A 347 2.18 -0.67 -17.97
N CYS A 348 2.65 -1.49 -17.02
CA CYS A 348 4.10 -1.70 -16.81
C CYS A 348 4.80 -2.35 -18.01
N TYR A 349 4.10 -3.18 -18.78
CA TYR A 349 4.64 -3.86 -19.96
C TYR A 349 4.80 -2.94 -21.18
N VAL A 350 3.90 -1.95 -21.33
CA VAL A 350 3.85 -1.08 -22.52
C VAL A 350 4.42 0.32 -22.28
N THR A 351 4.90 0.64 -21.09
CA THR A 351 5.52 1.92 -20.75
C THR A 351 7.00 1.74 -20.43
N ASP A 352 7.80 2.80 -20.60
CA ASP A 352 9.24 2.84 -20.48
C ASP A 352 9.76 3.84 -19.45
N ALA A 353 8.87 4.45 -18.64
CA ALA A 353 9.23 5.40 -17.59
C ALA A 353 8.19 5.38 -16.47
N PHE A 354 8.63 5.73 -15.24
CA PHE A 354 7.77 5.79 -14.06
C PHE A 354 6.57 6.72 -14.26
N ASP A 355 6.83 7.96 -14.68
CA ASP A 355 5.80 8.96 -14.89
C ASP A 355 4.81 8.56 -16.00
N LYS A 356 5.30 7.98 -17.09
CA LYS A 356 4.44 7.48 -18.17
C LYS A 356 3.51 6.36 -17.69
N ALA A 357 4.00 5.45 -16.84
CA ALA A 357 3.20 4.38 -16.26
C ALA A 357 2.07 4.94 -15.39
N ILE A 358 2.40 5.84 -14.46
CA ILE A 358 1.42 6.47 -13.57
C ILE A 358 0.41 7.30 -14.38
N ILE A 359 0.87 8.17 -15.30
CA ILE A 359 -0.02 8.98 -16.14
C ILE A 359 -0.97 8.10 -16.96
N LYS A 360 -0.44 7.03 -17.55
CA LYS A 360 -1.28 6.11 -18.35
C LYS A 360 -2.37 5.48 -17.49
N VAL A 361 -2.02 4.90 -16.34
CA VAL A 361 -2.98 4.14 -15.53
C VAL A 361 -4.06 5.03 -14.91
N VAL A 362 -3.71 6.16 -14.32
CA VAL A 362 -4.72 7.01 -13.64
C VAL A 362 -5.71 7.64 -14.62
N ASN A 363 -5.30 7.89 -15.85
CA ASN A 363 -6.19 8.44 -16.88
C ASN A 363 -7.16 7.41 -17.48
N LEU A 364 -7.00 6.12 -17.19
CA LEU A 364 -7.98 5.10 -17.53
C LEU A 364 -9.27 5.24 -16.70
N ARG A 365 -9.20 5.88 -15.53
CA ARG A 365 -10.31 6.03 -14.59
C ARG A 365 -10.72 4.69 -13.97
N GLY A 366 -12.04 4.50 -13.66
CA GLY A 366 -12.48 3.32 -12.91
C GLY A 366 -11.97 3.41 -11.46
N ASP A 367 -11.42 2.34 -10.96
CA ASP A 367 -10.73 2.25 -9.65
C ASP A 367 -9.25 2.67 -9.83
N SER A 368 -9.08 3.94 -10.21
CA SER A 368 -7.81 4.47 -10.73
C SER A 368 -6.74 4.68 -9.67
N ASP A 369 -7.10 4.88 -8.42
CA ASP A 369 -6.19 4.98 -7.29
C ASP A 369 -5.59 3.61 -6.93
N SER A 370 -6.44 2.59 -6.77
CA SER A 370 -5.98 1.23 -6.46
C SER A 370 -5.12 0.65 -7.58
N VAL A 371 -5.55 0.76 -8.86
CA VAL A 371 -4.71 0.29 -9.98
C VAL A 371 -3.45 1.14 -10.10
N GLY A 372 -3.56 2.45 -9.88
CA GLY A 372 -2.43 3.38 -9.82
C GLY A 372 -1.43 3.03 -8.72
N SER A 373 -1.93 2.69 -7.54
CA SER A 373 -1.13 2.23 -6.41
C SER A 373 -0.33 0.96 -6.76
N VAL A 374 -0.96 -0.02 -7.42
CA VAL A 374 -0.28 -1.26 -7.83
C VAL A 374 0.76 -1.00 -8.92
N VAL A 375 0.43 -0.20 -9.94
CA VAL A 375 1.41 0.24 -10.96
C VAL A 375 2.58 0.96 -10.31
N GLY A 376 2.29 1.86 -9.37
CA GLY A 376 3.31 2.61 -8.63
C GLY A 376 4.26 1.73 -7.85
N GLN A 377 3.76 0.67 -7.19
CA GLN A 377 4.59 -0.32 -6.50
C GLN A 377 5.56 -1.02 -7.46
N ILE A 378 5.09 -1.47 -8.62
CA ILE A 378 5.92 -2.17 -9.62
C ILE A 378 6.90 -1.19 -10.28
N ALA A 379 6.41 -0.07 -10.80
CA ALA A 379 7.22 0.92 -11.51
C ALA A 379 8.26 1.54 -10.58
N GLY A 380 7.88 1.86 -9.32
CA GLY A 380 8.81 2.36 -8.31
C GLY A 380 9.91 1.37 -7.96
N ALA A 381 9.58 0.07 -7.86
CA ALA A 381 10.55 -1.00 -7.63
C ALA A 381 11.50 -1.23 -8.81
N TYR A 382 11.09 -0.89 -10.01
CA TYR A 382 11.94 -1.02 -11.19
C TYR A 382 12.78 0.22 -11.44
N TYR A 383 12.13 1.38 -11.58
CA TYR A 383 12.79 2.62 -11.96
C TYR A 383 13.58 3.28 -10.81
N GLY A 384 13.23 2.98 -9.55
CA GLY A 384 13.89 3.53 -8.38
C GLY A 384 13.52 4.98 -8.10
N LEU A 385 13.99 5.48 -6.94
CA LEU A 385 13.75 6.83 -6.43
C LEU A 385 14.23 7.92 -7.40
N GLU A 386 15.37 7.70 -8.07
CA GLU A 386 15.97 8.68 -8.97
C GLU A 386 15.12 8.99 -10.21
N ASN A 387 14.23 8.09 -10.60
CA ASN A 387 13.37 8.24 -11.79
C ASN A 387 11.93 8.67 -11.44
N ILE A 388 11.63 8.87 -10.16
CA ILE A 388 10.37 9.49 -9.74
C ILE A 388 10.49 11.02 -9.87
N PRO A 389 9.54 11.72 -10.51
CA PRO A 389 9.57 13.18 -10.61
C PRO A 389 9.66 13.84 -9.22
N LYS A 390 10.70 14.65 -8.99
CA LYS A 390 10.97 15.28 -7.70
C LYS A 390 9.83 16.19 -7.21
N ASP A 391 9.15 16.85 -8.11
CA ASP A 391 7.99 17.67 -7.80
C ASP A 391 6.80 16.83 -7.32
N TRP A 392 6.61 15.59 -7.80
CA TRP A 392 5.59 14.70 -7.27
C TRP A 392 5.89 14.25 -5.85
N ILE A 393 7.15 13.92 -5.58
CA ILE A 393 7.62 13.59 -4.22
C ILE A 393 7.34 14.76 -3.27
N LYS A 394 7.71 15.99 -3.65
CA LYS A 394 7.49 17.19 -2.83
C LYS A 394 6.02 17.46 -2.52
N VAL A 395 5.13 17.15 -3.45
CA VAL A 395 3.70 17.32 -3.24
C VAL A 395 3.17 16.32 -2.22
N VAL A 396 3.62 15.07 -2.25
CA VAL A 396 3.31 14.06 -1.23
C VAL A 396 3.93 14.44 0.12
N GLU A 397 5.19 14.86 0.15
CA GLU A 397 5.91 15.24 1.38
C GLU A 397 5.22 16.36 2.17
N LYS A 398 4.44 17.20 1.52
CA LYS A 398 3.60 18.21 2.20
C LYS A 398 2.69 17.58 3.27
N TRP A 399 2.22 16.35 3.05
CA TRP A 399 1.31 15.63 3.92
C TRP A 399 1.97 14.52 4.74
N ASP A 400 3.09 14.03 4.27
CA ASP A 400 3.81 12.85 4.74
C ASP A 400 5.04 13.19 5.59
N ASN A 401 5.72 14.32 5.33
CA ASN A 401 6.97 14.69 5.98
C ASN A 401 8.07 13.60 5.86
N GLN A 402 8.20 12.98 4.69
CA GLN A 402 9.19 11.93 4.34
C GLN A 402 8.98 10.57 5.06
N GLU A 403 7.88 10.38 5.75
CA GLU A 403 7.61 9.16 6.52
C GLU A 403 7.40 7.92 5.63
N ILE A 404 6.87 8.09 4.41
CA ILE A 404 6.67 7.00 3.45
C ILE A 404 8.03 6.50 2.95
N ALA A 405 8.89 7.42 2.52
CA ALA A 405 10.24 7.08 2.09
C ALA A 405 11.06 6.44 3.23
N LEU A 406 10.92 6.97 4.45
CA LEU A 406 11.57 6.42 5.65
C LEU A 406 11.14 4.98 5.92
N ARG A 407 9.86 4.67 5.79
CA ARG A 407 9.38 3.28 5.96
C ARG A 407 9.97 2.35 4.89
N GLY A 408 10.04 2.78 3.63
CA GLY A 408 10.69 2.00 2.57
C GLY A 408 12.14 1.68 2.89
N TYR A 409 12.89 2.67 3.34
CA TYR A 409 14.27 2.52 3.79
C TYR A 409 14.40 1.59 5.01
N MET A 410 13.59 1.81 6.05
CA MET A 410 13.63 0.99 7.27
C MET A 410 13.23 -0.47 7.04
N LEU A 411 12.24 -0.72 6.18
CA LEU A 411 11.83 -2.09 5.81
C LEU A 411 12.94 -2.81 5.05
N PHE A 412 13.62 -2.13 4.14
CA PHE A 412 14.74 -2.70 3.40
C PHE A 412 15.88 -3.12 4.33
N HIS A 413 16.20 -2.27 5.33
CA HIS A 413 17.26 -2.52 6.30
C HIS A 413 16.80 -3.21 7.59
N LEU A 414 15.60 -3.81 7.60
CA LEU A 414 15.01 -4.30 8.85
C LEU A 414 15.84 -5.41 9.51
N PHE A 415 16.47 -6.24 8.71
CA PHE A 415 17.30 -7.37 9.18
C PHE A 415 18.79 -7.06 9.25
N ASP A 416 19.20 -5.84 8.92
CA ASP A 416 20.61 -5.40 9.07
C ASP A 416 20.96 -5.19 10.54
N ASP A 417 22.25 -5.37 10.88
CA ASP A 417 22.71 -5.08 12.23
C ASP A 417 22.61 -3.57 12.50
N ILE A 418 21.85 -3.20 13.54
CA ILE A 418 21.62 -1.80 13.93
C ILE A 418 22.95 -1.08 14.24
N LYS A 419 23.96 -1.79 14.79
CA LYS A 419 25.25 -1.21 15.12
C LYS A 419 26.07 -0.84 13.88
N SER A 420 26.02 -1.65 12.82
CA SER A 420 26.68 -1.34 11.56
C SER A 420 26.12 -0.06 10.93
N ARG A 421 24.80 0.11 10.94
CA ARG A 421 24.10 1.27 10.36
C ARG A 421 24.38 2.60 11.06
N VAL A 422 24.67 2.57 12.37
CA VAL A 422 24.94 3.80 13.17
C VAL A 422 26.41 4.21 13.11
N ASN A 423 27.33 3.27 12.84
CA ASN A 423 28.78 3.53 12.80
C ASN A 423 29.25 4.10 11.45
N ASP A 424 28.42 4.10 10.42
CA ASP A 424 28.73 4.68 9.09
C ASP A 424 28.49 6.21 9.02
N LEU A 425 28.34 6.87 10.17
CA LEU A 425 28.24 8.32 10.35
C LEU A 425 29.56 8.95 10.73
#